data_19304d3c9981d074909997fbba52bf52
#
_entry.id   19304d3c9981d074909997fbba52bf52
#
_cell.length_a   1.000
_cell.length_b   1.000
_cell.length_c   1.000
_cell.angle_alpha   90.00
_cell.angle_beta   90.00
_cell.angle_gamma   90.00
#
_symmetry.space_group_name_H-M   'P 1'
#
loop_
_entity.id
_entity.type
_entity.pdbx_description
1 polymer ?
#
loop_
_entity_poly.entity_id
_entity_poly.type
_entity_poly.pdbx_seq_one_letter_code
_entity_poly.pdbx_strand_id
1 'polypeptide(L)'
;MSVETIEKPSTTRKLAPRYRVLLHNDDYNSMEHVVRSLIATVPSLTQPQAVSIMMEAHTNGLALVITCALEHAEFYCETLISHGLSSTIEPDE
;
A
#
# COMPACT_ATOMS: atom_id res chain seq x y z
N MET A 1 34.59 7.21 19.27
CA MET A 1 34.14 7.76 18.56
C MET A 1 32.77 7.62 18.25
N SER A 2 32.09 8.49 18.15
CA SER A 2 30.70 8.35 18.04
C SER A 2 30.21 8.36 16.64
N VAL A 3 31.11 8.27 15.75
CA VAL A 3 30.71 8.19 14.36
C VAL A 3 29.90 6.96 14.10
N GLU A 4 30.27 5.88 14.76
CA GLU A 4 29.53 4.65 14.54
C GLU A 4 28.11 4.78 14.99
N THR A 5 27.88 5.55 16.04
CA THR A 5 26.54 5.71 16.53
C THR A 5 25.65 6.31 15.48
N ILE A 6 26.18 7.27 14.73
CA ILE A 6 25.38 7.91 13.70
C ILE A 6 25.08 6.95 12.57
N GLU A 7 26.06 6.16 12.21
CA GLU A 7 25.87 5.25 11.09
C GLU A 7 24.91 4.13 11.43
N LYS A 8 24.91 3.69 12.67
CA LYS A 8 24.06 2.58 13.05
C LYS A 8 22.58 2.86 12.86
N PRO A 9 22.06 4.02 13.27
CA PRO A 9 20.65 4.29 13.01
C PRO A 9 20.32 4.27 11.52
N SER A 10 21.20 4.80 10.70
CA SER A 10 20.97 4.80 9.27
C SER A 10 20.97 3.38 8.72
N THR A 11 21.91 2.57 9.18
CA THR A 11 22.02 1.20 8.76
C THR A 11 20.76 0.43 9.19
N THR A 12 20.30 0.69 10.40
CA THR A 12 19.11 0.01 10.88
C THR A 12 17.91 0.31 10.00
N ARG A 13 17.75 1.56 9.61
CA ARG A 13 16.64 1.90 8.73
C ARG A 13 16.74 1.21 7.39
N LYS A 14 17.95 1.07 6.87
CA LYS A 14 18.14 0.36 5.61
C LYS A 14 17.83 -1.10 5.74
N LEU A 15 18.04 -1.66 6.94
CA LEU A 15 17.75 -3.06 7.17
C LEU A 15 16.28 -3.34 7.42
N ALA A 16 15.47 -2.29 7.54
CA ALA A 16 14.04 -2.43 7.72
C ALA A 16 13.36 -2.13 6.38
N PRO A 17 13.26 -3.11 5.51
CA PRO A 17 12.76 -2.85 4.16
C PRO A 17 11.31 -2.41 4.17
N ARG A 18 10.97 -1.65 3.18
CA ARG A 18 9.60 -1.21 2.98
C ARG A 18 8.96 -2.06 1.91
N TYR A 19 7.65 -2.12 1.96
CA TYR A 19 6.87 -2.92 1.02
C TYR A 19 5.82 -2.06 0.38
N ARG A 20 5.47 -2.40 -0.85
CA ARG A 20 4.43 -1.72 -1.60
C ARG A 20 3.16 -2.56 -1.55
N VAL A 21 2.06 -1.91 -1.20
CA VAL A 21 0.74 -2.53 -1.25
C VAL A 21 0.15 -2.17 -2.59
N LEU A 22 -0.22 -3.17 -3.36
CA LEU A 22 -0.70 -3.00 -4.72
C LEU A 22 -2.16 -3.37 -4.81
N LEU A 23 -2.89 -2.64 -5.63
CA LEU A 23 -4.28 -2.91 -5.95
C LEU A 23 -4.34 -3.37 -7.40
N HIS A 24 -4.96 -4.51 -7.62
CA HIS A 24 -5.13 -5.04 -8.96
C HIS A 24 -6.54 -4.77 -9.44
N ASN A 25 -6.68 -4.57 -10.75
CA ASN A 25 -7.99 -4.36 -11.32
C ASN A 25 -8.83 -5.62 -11.19
N ASP A 26 -10.13 -5.45 -10.99
CA ASP A 26 -11.07 -6.55 -11.08
C ASP A 26 -12.35 -6.00 -11.70
N ASP A 27 -13.17 -6.93 -12.21
CA ASP A 27 -14.39 -6.55 -12.90
C ASP A 27 -15.62 -6.79 -12.05
N TYR A 28 -15.45 -7.16 -10.78
CA TYR A 28 -16.56 -7.52 -9.93
C TYR A 28 -17.03 -6.41 -9.02
N ASN A 29 -16.11 -5.56 -8.57
CA ASN A 29 -16.41 -4.52 -7.61
C ASN A 29 -16.71 -3.22 -8.31
N SER A 30 -17.69 -2.46 -7.78
CA SER A 30 -17.99 -1.15 -8.31
C SER A 30 -16.88 -0.19 -7.95
N MET A 31 -16.74 0.87 -8.72
CA MET A 31 -15.73 1.90 -8.44
C MET A 31 -15.94 2.53 -7.07
N GLU A 32 -17.21 2.74 -6.70
CA GLU A 32 -17.52 3.30 -5.38
C GLU A 32 -17.07 2.38 -4.27
N HIS A 33 -17.27 1.09 -4.43
CA HIS A 33 -16.85 0.13 -3.41
C HIS A 33 -15.34 0.13 -3.24
N VAL A 34 -14.62 0.19 -4.36
CA VAL A 34 -13.16 0.21 -4.31
C VAL A 34 -12.67 1.45 -3.58
N VAL A 35 -13.22 2.61 -3.91
CA VAL A 35 -12.80 3.87 -3.27
C VAL A 35 -13.08 3.82 -1.77
N ARG A 36 -14.27 3.38 -1.39
CA ARG A 36 -14.62 3.31 0.03
C ARG A 36 -13.74 2.33 0.77
N SER A 37 -13.44 1.19 0.13
CA SER A 37 -12.58 0.18 0.75
C SER A 37 -11.17 0.71 0.96
N LEU A 38 -10.65 1.46 0.00
CA LEU A 38 -9.32 2.06 0.13
C LEU A 38 -9.27 3.03 1.31
N ILE A 39 -10.28 3.91 1.41
CA ILE A 39 -10.30 4.90 2.47
C ILE A 39 -10.47 4.23 3.83
N ALA A 40 -11.32 3.21 3.91
CA ALA A 40 -11.54 2.50 5.15
C ALA A 40 -10.28 1.74 5.59
N THR A 41 -9.51 1.24 4.65
CA THR A 41 -8.33 0.43 4.95
C THR A 41 -7.13 1.28 5.31
N VAL A 42 -6.89 2.37 4.55
CA VAL A 42 -5.71 3.21 4.73
C VAL A 42 -6.18 4.61 5.10
N PRO A 43 -6.29 4.91 6.39
CA PRO A 43 -6.90 6.19 6.81
C PRO A 43 -6.18 7.44 6.34
N SER A 44 -4.90 7.32 5.98
CA SER A 44 -4.16 8.47 5.49
C SER A 44 -4.53 8.86 4.06
N LEU A 45 -5.28 8.03 3.35
CA LEU A 45 -5.69 8.36 1.99
C LEU A 45 -6.84 9.36 2.02
N THR A 46 -6.71 10.39 1.20
CA THR A 46 -7.83 11.30 0.97
C THR A 46 -8.71 10.71 -0.12
N GLN A 47 -9.92 11.23 -0.26
CA GLN A 47 -10.82 10.74 -1.28
C GLN A 47 -10.23 10.92 -2.69
N PRO A 48 -9.67 12.09 -3.04
CA PRO A 48 -9.05 12.22 -4.36
C PRO A 48 -7.93 11.22 -4.61
N GLN A 49 -7.13 10.93 -3.56
CA GLN A 49 -6.06 9.94 -3.71
C GLN A 49 -6.63 8.55 -3.95
N ALA A 50 -7.67 8.19 -3.23
CA ALA A 50 -8.30 6.88 -3.41
C ALA A 50 -8.90 6.74 -4.79
N VAL A 51 -9.52 7.81 -5.29
CA VAL A 51 -10.07 7.81 -6.64
C VAL A 51 -8.96 7.63 -7.67
N SER A 52 -7.84 8.34 -7.50
CA SER A 52 -6.72 8.20 -8.41
C SER A 52 -6.17 6.77 -8.43
N ILE A 53 -6.06 6.16 -7.27
CA ILE A 53 -5.57 4.78 -7.17
C ILE A 53 -6.53 3.84 -7.88
N MET A 54 -7.82 4.01 -7.64
CA MET A 54 -8.83 3.18 -8.27
C MET A 54 -8.78 3.32 -9.79
N MET A 55 -8.68 4.56 -10.28
CA MET A 55 -8.65 4.79 -11.72
C MET A 55 -7.39 4.24 -12.35
N GLU A 56 -6.26 4.36 -11.66
CA GLU A 56 -5.01 3.81 -12.18
C GLU A 56 -5.08 2.28 -12.28
N ALA A 57 -5.63 1.62 -11.27
CA ALA A 57 -5.79 0.17 -11.32
C ALA A 57 -6.73 -0.22 -12.45
N HIS A 58 -7.81 0.55 -12.62
CA HIS A 58 -8.78 0.27 -13.67
C HIS A 58 -8.17 0.42 -15.06
N THR A 59 -7.36 1.45 -15.24
CA THR A 59 -6.79 1.75 -16.56
C THR A 59 -5.56 0.91 -16.87
N ASN A 60 -4.67 0.77 -15.88
CA ASN A 60 -3.38 0.11 -16.12
C ASN A 60 -3.32 -1.31 -15.58
N GLY A 61 -4.34 -1.76 -14.89
CA GLY A 61 -4.39 -3.11 -14.32
C GLY A 61 -3.79 -3.20 -12.93
N LEU A 62 -3.06 -2.18 -12.48
CA LEU A 62 -2.31 -2.23 -11.23
C LEU A 62 -2.06 -0.82 -10.75
N ALA A 63 -2.17 -0.61 -9.45
CA ALA A 63 -1.88 0.70 -8.85
C ALA A 63 -1.20 0.52 -7.51
N LEU A 64 -0.33 1.45 -7.15
CA LEU A 64 0.31 1.49 -5.84
C LEU A 64 -0.64 2.16 -4.86
N VAL A 65 -0.93 1.46 -3.76
CA VAL A 65 -1.79 2.02 -2.72
C VAL A 65 -0.95 2.81 -1.71
N ILE A 66 0.07 2.18 -1.16
CA ILE A 66 0.92 2.80 -0.16
C ILE A 66 2.20 1.99 -0.02
N THR A 67 3.28 2.66 0.38
CA THR A 67 4.54 2.01 0.71
C THR A 67 4.76 2.14 2.20
N CYS A 68 5.01 1.04 2.88
CA CYS A 68 5.11 1.04 4.33
C CYS A 68 5.88 -0.18 4.82
N ALA A 69 6.06 -0.28 6.14
CA ALA A 69 6.72 -1.43 6.74
C ALA A 69 5.92 -2.70 6.48
N LEU A 70 6.60 -3.84 6.52
CA LEU A 70 5.99 -5.12 6.18
C LEU A 70 4.73 -5.40 6.99
N GLU A 71 4.76 -5.15 8.29
CA GLU A 71 3.61 -5.44 9.12
C GLU A 71 2.37 -4.68 8.70
N HIS A 72 2.55 -3.40 8.38
CA HIS A 72 1.44 -2.59 7.91
C HIS A 72 1.00 -3.02 6.52
N ALA A 73 1.96 -3.36 5.67
CA ALA A 73 1.63 -3.78 4.31
C ALA A 73 0.79 -5.04 4.33
N GLU A 74 1.15 -6.00 5.17
CA GLU A 74 0.39 -7.23 5.30
C GLU A 74 -1.02 -6.95 5.80
N PHE A 75 -1.14 -6.09 6.80
CA PHE A 75 -2.45 -5.75 7.35
C PHE A 75 -3.33 -5.07 6.31
N TYR A 76 -2.78 -4.10 5.60
CA TYR A 76 -3.55 -3.39 4.58
C TYR A 76 -3.97 -4.33 3.46
N CYS A 77 -3.05 -5.19 3.03
CA CYS A 77 -3.35 -6.12 1.95
C CYS A 77 -4.47 -7.07 2.37
N GLU A 78 -4.37 -7.64 3.56
CA GLU A 78 -5.39 -8.56 4.05
C GLU A 78 -6.73 -7.88 4.21
N THR A 79 -6.71 -6.63 4.67
CA THR A 79 -7.95 -5.89 4.84
C THR A 79 -8.61 -5.60 3.50
N LEU A 80 -7.82 -5.22 2.50
CA LEU A 80 -8.37 -5.00 1.16
C LEU A 80 -8.98 -6.29 0.61
N ILE A 81 -8.30 -7.41 0.82
CA ILE A 81 -8.82 -8.70 0.37
C ILE A 81 -10.13 -9.02 1.10
N SER A 82 -10.22 -8.68 2.38
CA SER A 82 -11.45 -8.93 3.14
C SER A 82 -12.61 -8.09 2.63
N HIS A 83 -12.33 -6.99 1.92
CA HIS A 83 -13.36 -6.17 1.29
C HIS A 83 -13.69 -6.68 -0.12
N GLY A 84 -13.10 -7.78 -0.53
CA GLY A 84 -13.36 -8.36 -1.83
C GLY A 84 -12.49 -7.84 -2.95
N LEU A 85 -11.45 -7.06 -2.62
CA LEU A 85 -10.56 -6.53 -3.63
C LEU A 85 -9.38 -7.47 -3.85
N SER A 86 -8.68 -7.29 -4.97
CA SER A 86 -7.47 -8.04 -5.27
C SER A 86 -6.26 -7.19 -4.91
N SER A 87 -5.46 -7.67 -3.98
CA SER A 87 -4.31 -6.90 -3.49
C SER A 87 -3.14 -7.84 -3.24
N THR A 88 -1.94 -7.32 -3.44
CA THR A 88 -0.70 -8.04 -3.17
C THR A 88 0.29 -7.06 -2.56
N ILE A 89 1.39 -7.60 -2.03
CA ILE A 89 2.50 -6.77 -1.55
C ILE A 89 3.78 -7.26 -2.23
N GLU A 90 4.73 -6.34 -2.33
CA GLU A 90 6.04 -6.69 -2.86
C GLU A 90 7.07 -5.77 -2.23
N PRO A 91 8.34 -6.22 -2.15
CA PRO A 91 9.38 -5.35 -1.59
C PRO A 91 9.53 -4.09 -2.42
N ASP A 92 9.78 -2.97 -1.75
CA ASP A 92 10.04 -1.70 -2.41
C ASP A 92 11.55 -1.56 -2.51
N GLU A 93 12.10 -1.91 -3.65
CA GLU A 93 13.54 -1.84 -3.84
C GLU A 93 13.96 -0.71 -4.78
#